data_13d60380c298f67906f2967aae167b69
#
_entry.id   13d60380c298f67906f2967aae167b69
#
_cell.length_a   1.000
_cell.length_b   1.000
_cell.length_c   1.000
_cell.angle_alpha   90.00
_cell.angle_beta   90.00
_cell.angle_gamma   90.00
#
_symmetry.space_group_name_H-M   'P 1'
#
loop_
_entity.id
_entity.type
_entity.pdbx_description
1 polymer ?
#
loop_
_entity_poly.entity_id
_entity_poly.type
_entity_poly.pdbx_seq_one_letter_code
_entity_poly.pdbx_strand_id
1 'polypeptide(L)'
;YRDHRYGAVRSLDHGETWEDVSDQVFFPRGIRHGTAFAVDVSIVESLIADRNYNPLIPDNLADPSVSKFGDTYYLYGTTDLDYGLGRAGTPVVWKSKDFVNWSFEGSHISGFDWSKGYDYTNDKGEKKKGYFRYWAPGKVIEQDGKFYLYVTFVKPDDKMGTYVLVADRPDGPFHFTAGQGLLPPGEEGTDSPAVVDDIDGEPFINDDGSGYIFWRRRNAGRLSA
;
A
#
# COMPACT_ATOMS: atom_id res chain seq x y z
N TYR A 1 6.99 14.00 -11.77
CA TYR A 1 6.98 13.19 -13.00
C TYR A 1 7.37 13.94 -14.29
N ARG A 2 7.70 15.23 -14.21
CA ARG A 2 7.98 16.00 -15.45
C ARG A 2 9.20 15.48 -16.23
N ASP A 3 10.19 14.92 -15.52
CA ASP A 3 11.46 14.50 -16.14
C ASP A 3 11.76 13.01 -15.98
N HIS A 4 10.79 12.20 -15.54
CA HIS A 4 10.94 10.76 -15.26
C HIS A 4 12.14 10.45 -14.32
N ARG A 5 12.44 11.36 -13.38
CA ARG A 5 13.50 11.20 -12.40
C ARG A 5 12.94 11.21 -11.00
N TYR A 6 13.54 10.41 -10.13
CA TYR A 6 13.34 10.46 -8.70
C TYR A 6 14.42 11.34 -8.09
N GLY A 7 14.05 12.06 -7.04
CA GLY A 7 14.96 12.76 -6.16
C GLY A 7 14.87 12.19 -4.76
N ALA A 8 15.86 12.48 -3.93
CA ALA A 8 15.87 12.16 -2.51
C ALA A 8 16.19 13.42 -1.72
N VAL A 9 15.48 13.60 -0.61
CA VAL A 9 15.80 14.64 0.38
C VAL A 9 16.04 13.96 1.72
N ARG A 10 16.95 14.52 2.51
CA ARG A 10 17.32 14.03 3.83
C ARG A 10 17.04 15.09 4.88
N SER A 11 16.48 14.71 6.01
CA SER A 11 16.43 15.50 7.22
C SER A 11 17.32 14.86 8.29
N LEU A 12 18.01 15.67 9.09
CA LEU A 12 18.80 15.27 10.24
C LEU A 12 18.26 15.86 11.57
N ASP A 13 17.16 16.59 11.50
CA ASP A 13 16.52 17.32 12.57
C ASP A 13 15.02 17.03 12.68
N HIS A 14 14.64 15.76 12.50
CA HIS A 14 13.26 15.29 12.61
C HIS A 14 12.27 15.97 11.66
N GLY A 15 12.74 16.41 10.48
CA GLY A 15 11.89 16.99 9.46
C GLY A 15 11.77 18.52 9.50
N GLU A 16 12.48 19.21 10.38
CA GLU A 16 12.48 20.68 10.42
C GLU A 16 13.18 21.28 9.22
N THR A 17 14.30 20.69 8.79
CA THR A 17 15.00 21.09 7.56
C THR A 17 15.26 19.90 6.64
N TRP A 18 15.38 20.20 5.33
CA TRP A 18 15.57 19.19 4.31
C TRP A 18 16.70 19.57 3.36
N GLU A 19 17.59 18.62 3.11
CA GLU A 19 18.69 18.71 2.17
C GLU A 19 18.42 17.82 0.96
N ASP A 20 18.58 18.36 -0.26
CA ASP A 20 18.53 17.54 -1.47
C ASP A 20 19.81 16.70 -1.59
N VAL A 21 19.62 15.38 -1.58
CA VAL A 21 20.68 14.36 -1.67
C VAL A 21 20.49 13.48 -2.92
N SER A 22 19.77 13.96 -3.90
CA SER A 22 19.41 13.20 -5.11
C SER A 22 20.63 12.68 -5.88
N ASP A 23 21.75 13.38 -5.84
CA ASP A 23 23.02 13.00 -6.45
C ASP A 23 23.83 11.96 -5.64
N GLN A 24 23.45 11.75 -4.38
CA GLN A 24 24.05 10.76 -3.49
C GLN A 24 23.30 9.42 -3.50
N VAL A 25 22.15 9.35 -4.18
CA VAL A 25 21.28 8.18 -4.23
C VAL A 25 21.18 7.66 -5.65
N PHE A 26 21.34 6.35 -5.82
CA PHE A 26 21.15 5.72 -7.12
C PHE A 26 19.72 5.24 -7.29
N PHE A 27 19.05 5.72 -8.33
CA PHE A 27 17.76 5.21 -8.77
C PHE A 27 17.91 4.47 -10.10
N PRO A 28 17.49 3.20 -10.20
CA PRO A 28 17.48 2.46 -11.44
C PRO A 28 16.64 3.17 -12.52
N ARG A 29 17.07 3.06 -13.79
CA ARG A 29 16.29 3.63 -14.89
C ARG A 29 14.94 2.93 -15.02
N GLY A 30 13.89 3.71 -15.23
CA GLY A 30 12.55 3.19 -15.53
C GLY A 30 11.71 2.81 -14.30
N ILE A 31 12.24 2.98 -13.09
CA ILE A 31 11.41 2.80 -11.89
C ILE A 31 10.29 3.86 -11.87
N ARG A 32 9.11 3.46 -11.43
CA ARG A 32 7.95 4.35 -11.32
C ARG A 32 7.40 4.45 -9.91
N HIS A 33 7.61 3.40 -9.11
CA HIS A 33 7.12 3.27 -7.75
C HIS A 33 8.19 2.60 -6.91
N GLY A 34 8.16 2.81 -5.60
CA GLY A 34 9.09 2.16 -4.68
C GLY A 34 8.81 2.55 -3.24
N THR A 35 9.23 1.69 -2.34
CA THR A 35 9.23 1.91 -0.90
C THR A 35 10.67 1.90 -0.40
N ALA A 36 11.03 2.83 0.49
CA ALA A 36 12.32 2.86 1.15
C ALA A 36 12.21 2.31 2.58
N PHE A 37 13.08 1.41 2.95
CA PHE A 37 13.14 0.86 4.30
C PHE A 37 14.59 0.49 4.66
N ALA A 38 14.90 0.46 5.94
CA ALA A 38 16.23 0.09 6.42
C ALA A 38 16.38 -1.42 6.46
N VAL A 39 17.51 -1.92 5.92
CA VAL A 39 17.90 -3.33 5.99
C VAL A 39 19.35 -3.45 6.42
N ASP A 40 19.72 -4.61 6.96
CA ASP A 40 21.14 -4.92 7.23
C ASP A 40 21.93 -4.95 5.93
N VAL A 41 23.14 -4.39 5.95
CA VAL A 41 24.03 -4.37 4.78
C VAL A 41 24.31 -5.76 4.22
N SER A 42 24.38 -6.78 5.08
CA SER A 42 24.57 -8.18 4.68
C SER A 42 23.47 -8.71 3.76
N ILE A 43 22.22 -8.22 3.91
CA ILE A 43 21.11 -8.54 3.01
C ILE A 43 21.37 -7.94 1.63
N VAL A 44 21.78 -6.66 1.58
CA VAL A 44 22.11 -5.99 0.32
C VAL A 44 23.28 -6.70 -0.38
N GLU A 45 24.32 -7.07 0.37
CA GLU A 45 25.47 -7.80 -0.16
C GLU A 45 25.09 -9.17 -0.72
N SER A 46 24.21 -9.91 -0.03
CA SER A 46 23.72 -11.22 -0.49
C SER A 46 22.90 -11.09 -1.78
N LEU A 47 22.05 -10.09 -1.88
CA LEU A 47 21.25 -9.82 -3.10
C LEU A 47 22.12 -9.41 -4.30
N ILE A 48 23.23 -8.70 -4.05
CA ILE A 48 24.20 -8.32 -5.09
C ILE A 48 25.04 -9.53 -5.52
N ALA A 49 25.45 -10.37 -4.57
CA ALA A 49 26.27 -11.56 -4.83
C ALA A 49 25.49 -12.63 -5.59
N ASP A 50 24.21 -12.76 -5.29
CA ASP A 50 23.34 -13.79 -5.85
C ASP A 50 22.50 -13.21 -7.00
N ARG A 51 23.07 -13.18 -8.19
CA ARG A 51 22.57 -12.45 -9.38
C ARG A 51 21.19 -12.89 -9.92
N ASN A 52 20.44 -13.74 -9.22
CA ASN A 52 19.31 -14.47 -9.80
C ASN A 52 17.92 -14.09 -9.24
N TYR A 53 17.79 -13.04 -8.42
CA TYR A 53 16.54 -12.77 -7.67
C TYR A 53 15.75 -11.55 -8.13
N ASN A 54 15.71 -11.30 -9.41
CA ASN A 54 14.80 -10.27 -9.95
C ASN A 54 13.94 -10.87 -11.07
N PRO A 55 12.63 -10.93 -10.92
CA PRO A 55 11.79 -10.37 -9.85
C PRO A 55 11.81 -11.23 -8.58
N LEU A 56 11.73 -10.59 -7.39
CA LEU A 56 11.61 -11.29 -6.09
C LEU A 56 10.31 -12.11 -6.01
N ILE A 57 9.25 -11.56 -6.52
CA ILE A 57 7.92 -12.19 -6.65
C ILE A 57 7.56 -12.23 -8.13
N PRO A 58 7.51 -13.41 -8.75
CA PRO A 58 7.16 -13.54 -10.15
C PRO A 58 5.63 -13.50 -10.36
N ASP A 59 5.00 -12.40 -9.94
CA ASP A 59 3.55 -12.21 -10.00
C ASP A 59 3.23 -10.76 -10.37
N ASN A 60 1.96 -10.50 -10.74
CA ASN A 60 1.46 -9.15 -10.99
C ASN A 60 1.25 -8.42 -9.65
N LEU A 61 2.31 -7.82 -9.17
CA LEU A 61 2.34 -7.07 -7.92
C LEU A 61 2.81 -5.65 -8.19
N ALA A 62 1.92 -4.68 -7.98
CA ALA A 62 2.24 -3.26 -8.06
C ALA A 62 2.30 -2.64 -6.66
N ASP A 63 2.82 -1.42 -6.57
CA ASP A 63 2.87 -0.61 -5.33
C ASP A 63 3.38 -1.40 -4.12
N PRO A 64 4.58 -2.01 -4.18
CA PRO A 64 5.08 -2.85 -3.11
C PRO A 64 5.35 -2.04 -1.84
N SER A 65 4.84 -2.53 -0.72
CA SER A 65 5.11 -2.00 0.62
C SER A 65 5.72 -3.10 1.49
N VAL A 66 6.84 -2.80 2.13
CA VAL A 66 7.55 -3.74 3.01
C VAL A 66 7.61 -3.20 4.42
N SER A 67 7.21 -4.04 5.37
CA SER A 67 7.35 -3.78 6.80
C SER A 67 8.17 -4.89 7.45
N LYS A 68 9.00 -4.55 8.46
CA LYS A 68 9.79 -5.50 9.23
C LYS A 68 9.28 -5.54 10.67
N PHE A 69 8.94 -6.75 11.15
CA PHE A 69 8.56 -6.98 12.53
C PHE A 69 9.41 -8.13 13.10
N GLY A 70 10.16 -7.83 14.14
CA GLY A 70 11.15 -8.76 14.65
C GLY A 70 12.21 -9.09 13.59
N ASP A 71 12.36 -10.37 13.28
CA ASP A 71 13.29 -10.89 12.27
C ASP A 71 12.65 -11.15 10.90
N THR A 72 11.39 -10.76 10.71
CA THR A 72 10.60 -11.14 9.54
C THR A 72 10.15 -9.91 8.75
N TYR A 73 10.35 -9.96 7.44
CA TYR A 73 9.85 -8.99 6.46
C TYR A 73 8.51 -9.45 5.91
N TYR A 74 7.58 -8.51 5.74
CA TYR A 74 6.26 -8.71 5.17
C TYR A 74 6.12 -7.81 3.95
N LEU A 75 5.78 -8.38 2.81
CA LEU A 75 5.57 -7.68 1.55
C LEU A 75 4.08 -7.70 1.20
N TYR A 76 3.54 -6.53 1.06
CA TYR A 76 2.17 -6.26 0.60
C TYR A 76 2.25 -5.56 -0.76
N GLY A 77 1.19 -5.61 -1.53
CA GLY A 77 1.14 -4.88 -2.80
C GLY A 77 -0.23 -4.97 -3.45
N THR A 78 -0.45 -4.12 -4.43
CA THR A 78 -1.61 -4.17 -5.30
C THR A 78 -1.52 -5.42 -6.18
N THR A 79 -2.55 -6.26 -6.14
CA THR A 79 -2.66 -7.42 -7.02
C THR A 79 -3.60 -7.09 -8.18
N ASP A 80 -3.05 -6.94 -9.37
CA ASP A 80 -3.81 -6.67 -10.59
C ASP A 80 -4.06 -7.97 -11.36
N LEU A 81 -5.33 -8.27 -11.65
CA LEU A 81 -5.69 -9.45 -12.47
C LEU A 81 -5.66 -9.17 -13.95
N ASP A 82 -5.85 -7.92 -14.34
CA ASP A 82 -5.72 -7.49 -15.72
C ASP A 82 -5.09 -6.09 -15.79
N TYR A 83 -4.45 -5.81 -16.91
CA TYR A 83 -3.79 -4.52 -17.17
C TYR A 83 -4.78 -3.36 -17.40
N GLY A 84 -6.07 -3.63 -17.44
CA GLY A 84 -7.12 -2.63 -17.62
C GLY A 84 -7.56 -1.96 -16.32
N LEU A 85 -7.03 -2.38 -15.18
CA LEU A 85 -7.40 -1.88 -13.84
C LEU A 85 -8.88 -2.02 -13.49
N GLY A 86 -9.63 -2.77 -14.27
CA GLY A 86 -11.06 -3.00 -14.03
C GLY A 86 -11.32 -3.98 -12.90
N ARG A 87 -10.36 -4.86 -12.61
CA ARG A 87 -10.45 -5.91 -11.58
C ARG A 87 -9.14 -5.99 -10.82
N ALA A 88 -9.23 -6.14 -9.52
CA ALA A 88 -8.10 -6.47 -8.67
C ALA A 88 -8.15 -7.94 -8.26
N GLY A 89 -6.99 -8.52 -8.01
CA GLY A 89 -6.88 -9.81 -7.35
C GLY A 89 -7.18 -9.71 -5.86
N THR A 90 -7.25 -10.86 -5.23
CA THR A 90 -7.32 -10.95 -3.77
C THR A 90 -6.05 -10.34 -3.17
N PRO A 91 -6.15 -9.42 -2.20
CA PRO A 91 -5.00 -8.90 -1.48
C PRO A 91 -4.23 -10.01 -0.78
N VAL A 92 -2.95 -10.12 -1.06
CA VAL A 92 -2.10 -11.20 -0.55
C VAL A 92 -0.85 -10.64 0.11
N VAL A 93 -0.22 -11.45 0.97
CA VAL A 93 1.01 -11.09 1.66
C VAL A 93 2.04 -12.20 1.52
N TRP A 94 3.29 -11.80 1.39
CA TRP A 94 4.47 -12.69 1.44
C TRP A 94 5.31 -12.32 2.65
N LYS A 95 6.06 -13.28 3.17
CA LYS A 95 7.03 -13.03 4.23
C LYS A 95 8.39 -13.65 3.92
N SER A 96 9.43 -13.06 4.49
CA SER A 96 10.81 -13.52 4.37
C SER A 96 11.60 -13.19 5.63
N LYS A 97 12.57 -14.03 5.97
CA LYS A 97 13.55 -13.75 7.04
C LYS A 97 14.88 -13.22 6.49
N ASP A 98 15.15 -13.46 5.22
CA ASP A 98 16.42 -13.18 4.57
C ASP A 98 16.30 -12.23 3.36
N PHE A 99 15.09 -11.79 3.05
CA PHE A 99 14.76 -10.97 1.89
C PHE A 99 15.01 -11.66 0.53
N VAL A 100 15.40 -12.91 0.54
CA VAL A 100 15.70 -13.75 -0.63
C VAL A 100 14.63 -14.80 -0.84
N ASN A 101 14.34 -15.57 0.21
CA ASN A 101 13.35 -16.62 0.18
C ASN A 101 12.02 -16.10 0.72
N TRP A 102 11.05 -15.96 -0.18
CA TRP A 102 9.71 -15.46 0.15
C TRP A 102 8.70 -16.59 0.18
N SER A 103 7.93 -16.67 1.26
CA SER A 103 6.79 -17.58 1.37
C SER A 103 5.48 -16.82 1.17
N PHE A 104 4.60 -17.43 0.39
CA PHE A 104 3.25 -16.93 0.16
C PHE A 104 2.35 -17.30 1.35
N GLU A 105 1.74 -16.31 1.99
CA GLU A 105 0.91 -16.49 3.17
C GLU A 105 -0.60 -16.43 2.88
N GLY A 106 -0.97 -16.12 1.65
CA GLY A 106 -2.36 -16.05 1.22
C GLY A 106 -3.00 -14.68 1.44
N SER A 107 -4.33 -14.66 1.47
CA SER A 107 -5.10 -13.43 1.65
C SER A 107 -4.97 -12.90 3.06
N HIS A 108 -4.69 -11.61 3.18
CA HIS A 108 -4.57 -10.91 4.46
C HIS A 108 -5.79 -10.03 4.80
N ILE A 109 -6.78 -9.95 3.93
CA ILE A 109 -8.04 -9.22 4.18
C ILE A 109 -9.20 -10.18 3.94
N SER A 110 -10.10 -10.26 4.91
CA SER A 110 -11.32 -11.07 4.84
C SER A 110 -12.56 -10.19 4.62
N GLY A 111 -13.66 -10.82 4.23
CA GLY A 111 -14.97 -10.16 4.14
C GLY A 111 -15.34 -9.60 2.78
N PHE A 112 -14.45 -9.71 1.77
CA PHE A 112 -14.75 -9.29 0.40
C PHE A 112 -14.73 -10.47 -0.57
N ASP A 113 -15.70 -10.47 -1.48
CA ASP A 113 -15.62 -11.26 -2.72
C ASP A 113 -15.09 -10.36 -3.84
N TRP A 114 -13.77 -10.39 -4.05
CA TRP A 114 -13.06 -9.57 -5.03
C TRP A 114 -13.48 -9.87 -6.47
N SER A 115 -14.07 -11.03 -6.71
CA SER A 115 -14.54 -11.46 -8.04
C SER A 115 -15.96 -10.99 -8.35
N LYS A 116 -16.72 -10.60 -7.33
CA LYS A 116 -18.12 -10.19 -7.47
C LYS A 116 -18.23 -8.81 -8.09
N GLY A 117 -18.94 -8.71 -9.21
CA GLY A 117 -19.30 -7.43 -9.81
C GLY A 117 -20.61 -6.90 -9.26
N TYR A 118 -20.69 -5.57 -9.13
CA TYR A 118 -21.84 -4.84 -8.62
C TYR A 118 -22.32 -3.86 -9.69
N ASP A 119 -23.63 -3.85 -9.95
CA ASP A 119 -24.23 -2.92 -10.90
C ASP A 119 -24.47 -1.57 -10.22
N TYR A 120 -24.14 -0.49 -10.91
CA TYR A 120 -24.37 0.88 -10.43
C TYR A 120 -24.73 1.80 -11.59
N THR A 121 -25.24 2.98 -11.27
CA THR A 121 -25.50 4.04 -12.25
C THR A 121 -24.52 5.17 -11.99
N ASN A 122 -23.74 5.55 -13.00
CA ASN A 122 -22.78 6.64 -12.88
C ASN A 122 -23.48 8.02 -12.93
N ASP A 123 -22.73 9.10 -12.72
CA ASP A 123 -23.23 10.48 -12.71
C ASP A 123 -23.84 10.94 -14.05
N LYS A 124 -23.58 10.19 -15.13
CA LYS A 124 -24.19 10.42 -16.45
C LYS A 124 -25.48 9.63 -16.69
N GLY A 125 -25.93 8.88 -15.69
CA GLY A 125 -27.12 8.01 -15.80
C GLY A 125 -26.85 6.69 -16.55
N GLU A 126 -25.61 6.33 -16.82
CA GLU A 126 -25.26 5.10 -17.51
C GLU A 126 -25.13 3.94 -16.53
N LYS A 127 -25.70 2.79 -16.89
CA LYS A 127 -25.52 1.55 -16.12
C LYS A 127 -24.12 0.98 -16.36
N LYS A 128 -23.42 0.69 -15.28
CA LYS A 128 -22.06 0.14 -15.27
C LYS A 128 -21.99 -1.05 -14.32
N LYS A 129 -20.94 -1.83 -14.47
CA LYS A 129 -20.55 -2.86 -13.52
C LYS A 129 -19.16 -2.55 -13.01
N GLY A 130 -18.98 -2.51 -11.70
CA GLY A 130 -17.70 -2.29 -11.05
C GLY A 130 -17.39 -3.37 -10.03
N TYR A 131 -16.19 -3.31 -9.49
CA TYR A 131 -15.65 -4.27 -8.53
C TYR A 131 -14.98 -3.51 -7.41
N PHE A 132 -14.96 -4.10 -6.22
CA PHE A 132 -14.03 -3.63 -5.18
C PHE A 132 -12.60 -3.88 -5.63
N ARG A 133 -11.72 -2.89 -5.38
CA ARG A 133 -10.30 -2.99 -5.69
C ARG A 133 -9.48 -2.55 -4.48
N TYR A 134 -8.39 -3.24 -4.27
CA TYR A 134 -7.41 -2.97 -3.24
C TYR A 134 -6.16 -2.41 -3.91
N TRP A 135 -5.76 -1.20 -3.57
CA TRP A 135 -4.65 -0.50 -4.19
C TRP A 135 -3.69 0.06 -3.15
N ALA A 136 -2.42 0.15 -3.54
CA ALA A 136 -1.36 0.87 -2.86
C ALA A 136 -1.45 0.74 -1.32
N PRO A 137 -1.16 -0.45 -0.78
CA PRO A 137 -1.02 -0.59 0.66
C PRO A 137 0.14 0.26 1.13
N GLY A 138 -0.11 1.12 2.10
CA GLY A 138 0.92 1.84 2.81
C GLY A 138 1.67 0.92 3.77
N LYS A 139 2.62 1.48 4.49
CA LYS A 139 3.38 0.76 5.49
C LYS A 139 2.47 0.25 6.61
N VAL A 140 2.63 -1.01 6.98
CA VAL A 140 2.00 -1.53 8.20
C VAL A 140 2.79 -1.02 9.41
N ILE A 141 2.08 -0.52 10.42
CA ILE A 141 2.64 -0.05 11.68
C ILE A 141 2.22 -0.98 12.80
N GLU A 142 3.12 -1.25 13.74
CA GLU A 142 2.80 -1.90 15.01
C GLU A 142 2.60 -0.85 16.09
N GLN A 143 1.48 -0.93 16.81
CA GLN A 143 1.21 -0.10 17.97
C GLN A 143 0.38 -0.90 18.99
N ASP A 144 0.81 -0.91 20.23
CA ASP A 144 0.14 -1.61 21.35
C ASP A 144 -0.17 -3.09 21.07
N GLY A 145 0.75 -3.78 20.37
CA GLY A 145 0.61 -5.18 20.01
C GLY A 145 -0.42 -5.47 18.92
N LYS A 146 -0.86 -4.44 18.21
CA LYS A 146 -1.74 -4.54 17.04
C LYS A 146 -1.01 -4.01 15.81
N PHE A 147 -1.44 -4.49 14.64
CA PHE A 147 -0.88 -4.11 13.35
C PHE A 147 -1.93 -3.33 12.56
N TYR A 148 -1.56 -2.14 12.10
CA TYR A 148 -2.43 -1.22 11.38
C TYR A 148 -1.96 -1.09 9.94
N LEU A 149 -2.82 -1.47 9.01
CA LEU A 149 -2.60 -1.37 7.57
C LEU A 149 -3.38 -0.17 7.03
N TYR A 150 -2.68 0.75 6.41
CA TYR A 150 -3.26 1.86 5.66
C TYR A 150 -3.33 1.47 4.19
N VAL A 151 -4.49 1.58 3.58
CA VAL A 151 -4.66 1.08 2.21
C VAL A 151 -5.76 1.82 1.47
N THR A 152 -5.57 2.00 0.18
CA THR A 152 -6.59 2.54 -0.71
C THR A 152 -7.58 1.45 -1.09
N PHE A 153 -8.87 1.69 -0.82
CA PHE A 153 -9.96 0.94 -1.42
C PHE A 153 -10.65 1.75 -2.49
N VAL A 154 -10.97 1.10 -3.58
CA VAL A 154 -11.83 1.64 -4.61
C VAL A 154 -13.14 0.86 -4.62
N LYS A 155 -14.25 1.55 -4.46
CA LYS A 155 -15.59 0.98 -4.51
C LYS A 155 -16.02 0.70 -5.96
N PRO A 156 -17.02 -0.15 -6.17
CA PRO A 156 -17.53 -0.45 -7.50
C PRO A 156 -17.93 0.77 -8.34
N ASP A 157 -18.36 1.87 -7.69
CA ASP A 157 -18.73 3.15 -8.32
C ASP A 157 -17.55 4.13 -8.49
N ASP A 158 -16.32 3.62 -8.44
CA ASP A 158 -15.06 4.38 -8.56
C ASP A 158 -14.80 5.41 -7.44
N LYS A 159 -15.61 5.45 -6.40
CA LYS A 159 -15.27 6.20 -5.19
C LYS A 159 -14.11 5.52 -4.47
N MET A 160 -13.19 6.31 -3.97
CA MET A 160 -11.98 5.79 -3.35
C MET A 160 -11.61 6.58 -2.11
N GLY A 161 -10.83 5.93 -1.25
CA GLY A 161 -10.28 6.55 -0.06
C GLY A 161 -9.21 5.66 0.56
N THR A 162 -8.39 6.24 1.42
CA THR A 162 -7.47 5.51 2.27
C THR A 162 -8.17 5.13 3.57
N TYR A 163 -8.11 3.87 3.91
CA TYR A 163 -8.75 3.27 5.09
C TYR A 163 -7.70 2.66 6.00
N VAL A 164 -8.04 2.53 7.29
CA VAL A 164 -7.21 1.84 8.27
C VAL A 164 -7.86 0.52 8.65
N LEU A 165 -7.10 -0.55 8.52
CA LEU A 165 -7.48 -1.87 8.97
C LEU A 165 -6.54 -2.29 10.11
N VAL A 166 -7.03 -3.16 10.98
CA VAL A 166 -6.28 -3.66 12.13
C VAL A 166 -6.27 -5.19 12.14
N ALA A 167 -5.17 -5.76 12.61
CA ALA A 167 -5.02 -7.20 12.84
C ALA A 167 -4.22 -7.47 14.11
N ASP A 168 -4.29 -8.71 14.60
CA ASP A 168 -3.46 -9.20 15.71
C ASP A 168 -2.08 -9.68 15.24
N ARG A 169 -1.90 -9.81 13.91
CA ARG A 169 -0.68 -10.32 13.29
C ARG A 169 -0.38 -9.51 12.02
N PRO A 170 0.90 -9.35 11.66
CA PRO A 170 1.28 -8.60 10.45
C PRO A 170 0.80 -9.26 9.15
N ASP A 171 0.60 -10.56 9.12
CA ASP A 171 0.04 -11.29 7.99
C ASP A 171 -1.52 -11.36 8.01
N GLY A 172 -2.17 -10.64 8.93
CA GLY A 172 -3.62 -10.55 9.02
C GLY A 172 -4.28 -11.72 9.79
N PRO A 173 -5.59 -11.95 9.61
CA PRO A 173 -6.47 -11.18 8.72
C PRO A 173 -6.76 -9.77 9.25
N PHE A 174 -6.65 -8.79 8.37
CA PHE A 174 -6.99 -7.41 8.67
C PHE A 174 -8.49 -7.16 8.51
N HIS A 175 -9.04 -6.31 9.37
CA HIS A 175 -10.43 -5.86 9.34
C HIS A 175 -10.50 -4.35 9.63
N PHE A 176 -11.58 -3.70 9.24
CA PHE A 176 -11.75 -2.26 9.45
C PHE A 176 -11.73 -1.90 10.93
N THR A 177 -11.06 -0.80 11.28
CA THR A 177 -10.97 -0.29 12.66
C THR A 177 -12.29 0.27 13.15
N ALA A 178 -13.14 0.77 12.25
CA ALA A 178 -14.45 1.32 12.55
C ALA A 178 -15.45 0.94 11.45
N GLY A 179 -16.74 0.85 11.83
CA GLY A 179 -17.81 0.48 10.90
C GLY A 179 -17.84 -1.02 10.58
N GLN A 180 -18.63 -1.39 9.58
CA GLN A 180 -18.84 -2.78 9.17
C GLN A 180 -18.09 -3.15 7.88
N GLY A 181 -17.21 -2.28 7.38
CA GLY A 181 -16.55 -2.42 6.11
C GLY A 181 -17.11 -1.45 5.06
N LEU A 182 -16.95 -1.78 3.80
CA LEU A 182 -17.44 -0.97 2.68
C LEU A 182 -18.66 -1.64 2.05
N LEU A 183 -19.68 -0.85 1.81
CA LEU A 183 -20.92 -1.29 1.18
C LEU A 183 -20.82 -1.13 -0.34
N PRO A 184 -21.35 -2.10 -1.11
CA PRO A 184 -21.56 -1.92 -2.54
C PRO A 184 -22.56 -0.79 -2.83
N PRO A 185 -22.52 -0.20 -4.02
CA PRO A 185 -23.53 0.76 -4.42
C PRO A 185 -24.95 0.20 -4.33
N GLY A 186 -25.86 0.97 -3.72
CA GLY A 186 -27.28 0.60 -3.57
C GLY A 186 -27.61 -0.29 -2.37
N GLU A 187 -26.64 -0.70 -1.57
CA GLU A 187 -26.91 -1.34 -0.29
C GLU A 187 -27.14 -0.29 0.81
N GLU A 188 -28.07 -0.58 1.73
CA GLU A 188 -28.36 0.29 2.87
C GLU A 188 -27.37 -0.01 4.00
N GLY A 189 -26.88 1.05 4.63
CA GLY A 189 -25.95 0.98 5.75
C GLY A 189 -24.98 2.15 5.77
N THR A 190 -23.99 2.06 6.63
CA THR A 190 -22.94 3.08 6.76
C THR A 190 -21.59 2.48 6.45
N ASP A 191 -20.88 3.03 5.45
CA ASP A 191 -19.49 2.68 5.16
C ASP A 191 -18.58 2.97 6.36
N SER A 192 -17.53 2.19 6.50
CA SER A 192 -16.41 2.57 7.35
C SER A 192 -15.84 3.90 6.88
N PRO A 193 -15.50 4.83 7.79
CA PRO A 193 -14.94 6.12 7.39
C PRO A 193 -13.56 5.93 6.77
N ALA A 194 -13.29 6.64 5.68
CA ALA A 194 -11.93 6.82 5.18
C ALA A 194 -11.16 7.77 6.09
N VAL A 195 -9.87 7.54 6.27
CA VAL A 195 -8.97 8.50 6.94
C VAL A 195 -8.79 9.73 6.08
N VAL A 196 -8.66 9.51 4.78
CA VAL A 196 -8.68 10.55 3.74
C VAL A 196 -9.47 10.08 2.53
N ASP A 197 -10.25 10.98 1.93
CA ASP A 197 -11.02 10.72 0.71
C ASP A 197 -10.12 10.82 -0.54
N ASP A 198 -8.95 10.17 -0.48
CA ASP A 198 -7.96 10.17 -1.53
C ASP A 198 -7.07 8.91 -1.42
N ILE A 199 -6.06 8.78 -2.29
CA ILE A 199 -5.28 7.56 -2.47
C ILE A 199 -3.87 7.66 -1.88
N ASP A 200 -3.20 6.50 -1.81
CA ASP A 200 -1.77 6.35 -1.51
C ASP A 200 -1.39 6.88 -0.11
N GLY A 201 -2.23 6.61 0.89
CA GLY A 201 -1.96 7.03 2.26
C GLY A 201 -0.81 6.26 2.89
N GLU A 202 0.29 6.96 3.18
CA GLU A 202 1.48 6.42 3.85
C GLU A 202 1.54 6.95 5.27
N PRO A 203 1.48 6.10 6.30
CA PRO A 203 1.57 6.50 7.68
C PRO A 203 3.02 6.72 8.11
N PHE A 204 3.20 7.69 8.98
CA PHE A 204 4.46 7.96 9.65
C PHE A 204 4.21 8.21 11.15
N ILE A 205 4.96 7.51 11.99
CA ILE A 205 4.95 7.73 13.44
C ILE A 205 6.29 8.34 13.84
N ASN A 206 6.22 9.49 14.47
CA ASN A 206 7.38 10.19 14.98
C ASN A 206 7.86 9.57 16.31
N ASP A 207 9.08 9.90 16.74
CA ASP A 207 9.67 9.38 17.98
C ASP A 207 8.91 9.81 19.24
N ASP A 208 8.18 10.92 19.19
CA ASP A 208 7.31 11.38 20.29
C ASP A 208 5.93 10.69 20.31
N GLY A 209 5.69 9.75 19.39
CA GLY A 209 4.42 9.04 19.24
C GLY A 209 3.35 9.78 18.44
N SER A 210 3.63 11.00 17.95
CA SER A 210 2.71 11.69 17.04
C SER A 210 2.64 10.97 15.70
N GLY A 211 1.42 10.83 15.16
CA GLY A 211 1.16 10.17 13.89
C GLY A 211 0.81 11.15 12.79
N TYR A 212 1.33 10.91 11.62
CA TYR A 212 1.05 11.66 10.40
C TYR A 212 0.64 10.68 9.31
N ILE A 213 -0.16 11.15 8.36
CA ILE A 213 -0.44 10.43 7.13
C ILE A 213 -0.13 11.32 5.94
N PHE A 214 0.66 10.83 5.01
CA PHE A 214 0.95 11.48 3.74
C PHE A 214 0.11 10.81 2.67
N TRP A 215 -0.51 11.59 1.77
CA TRP A 215 -1.36 11.04 0.71
C TRP A 215 -1.27 11.88 -0.56
N ARG A 216 -1.66 11.31 -1.67
CA ARG A 216 -1.71 12.00 -2.95
C ARG A 216 -3.11 12.54 -3.21
N ARG A 217 -3.23 13.85 -3.35
CA ARG A 217 -4.48 14.47 -3.78
C ARG A 217 -4.63 14.35 -5.30
N ARG A 218 -5.68 13.66 -5.74
CA ARG A 218 -5.91 13.31 -7.15
C ARG A 218 -6.02 14.53 -8.08
N ASN A 219 -6.54 15.65 -7.60
CA ASN A 219 -6.87 16.84 -8.40
C ASN A 219 -5.91 18.03 -8.27
N ALA A 220 -4.87 17.97 -7.45
CA ALA A 220 -4.04 19.15 -7.17
C ALA A 220 -2.54 18.98 -7.37
N GLY A 221 -2.02 17.79 -7.58
CA GLY A 221 -0.58 17.56 -7.77
C GLY A 221 0.30 18.00 -6.59
N ARG A 222 -0.28 18.27 -5.43
CA ARG A 222 0.44 18.65 -4.20
C ARG A 222 0.38 17.50 -3.21
N LEU A 223 1.53 17.16 -2.62
CA LEU A 223 1.60 16.40 -1.39
C LEU A 223 0.99 17.25 -0.28
N SER A 224 0.07 16.68 0.48
CA SER A 224 -0.46 17.29 1.69
C SER A 224 0.02 16.45 2.87
N ALA A 225 0.45 17.09 3.93
CA ALA A 225 0.80 16.50 5.20
C ALA A 225 -0.35 16.72 6.18
#